data_966317c516adf6d652548e7158f6b80e
#
_entry.id   966317c516adf6d652548e7158f6b80e
#
_cell.length_a   1.000
_cell.length_b   1.000
_cell.length_c   1.000
_cell.angle_alpha   90.00
_cell.angle_beta   90.00
_cell.angle_gamma   90.00
#
_symmetry.space_group_name_H-M   'P 1'
#
loop_
_entity.id
_entity.type
_entity.pdbx_description
1 polymer ?
#
loop_
_entity_poly.entity_id
_entity_poly.type
_entity_poly.pdbx_seq_one_letter_code
_entity_poly.pdbx_strand_id
1 'polypeptide(L)'
;MSAITPNASNHANLSPLASRFVGVAALPWEKTRHPGVETKTLVAEPASGLLTVITKLAPGAKLPDHEHVMIEQTYVLEGTLHCGEGACRAGDFVWRPAGSRHEAWAGADGCIALAMFQLPNRFFEAGGRVVDFLGNDWERTWGGLTASRRR
;
A
#
# COMPACT_ATOMS: atom_id res chain seq x y z
N MET A 1 10.44 16.24 -1.09
CA MET A 1 11.32 15.09 -1.40
C MET A 1 10.85 14.42 -2.67
N SER A 2 11.76 14.10 -3.56
CA SER A 2 11.47 13.35 -4.77
C SER A 2 11.11 11.88 -4.45
N ALA A 3 10.53 11.18 -5.42
CA ALA A 3 10.23 9.77 -5.31
C ALA A 3 11.50 8.93 -5.07
N ILE A 4 11.40 7.95 -4.20
CA ILE A 4 12.49 7.03 -3.86
C ILE A 4 12.01 5.58 -3.84
N THR A 5 12.95 4.65 -4.02
CA THR A 5 12.78 3.26 -3.62
C THR A 5 13.57 3.05 -2.33
N PRO A 6 12.91 2.96 -1.17
CA PRO A 6 13.61 2.64 0.07
C PRO A 6 14.36 1.30 -0.08
N ASN A 7 15.51 1.19 0.54
CA ASN A 7 16.33 -0.03 0.53
C ASN A 7 16.94 -0.45 -0.83
N ALA A 8 16.79 0.33 -1.90
CA ALA A 8 17.50 0.06 -3.15
C ALA A 8 18.95 0.55 -3.06
N SER A 9 19.90 -0.37 -3.20
CA SER A 9 21.33 -0.06 -3.10
C SER A 9 21.94 0.54 -4.37
N ASN A 10 21.27 0.37 -5.51
CA ASN A 10 21.78 0.77 -6.84
C ASN A 10 21.28 2.14 -7.32
N HIS A 11 20.58 2.91 -6.48
CA HIS A 11 20.06 4.22 -6.85
C HIS A 11 20.94 5.39 -6.38
N ALA A 12 21.98 5.10 -5.61
CA ALA A 12 22.92 6.13 -5.18
C ALA A 12 23.61 6.79 -6.37
N ASN A 13 23.75 8.11 -6.31
CA ASN A 13 24.46 8.92 -7.32
C ASN A 13 23.86 8.90 -8.74
N LEU A 14 22.64 8.43 -8.91
CA LEU A 14 21.94 8.56 -10.19
C LEU A 14 21.54 10.03 -10.45
N SER A 15 21.59 10.41 -11.73
CA SER A 15 21.01 11.69 -12.16
C SER A 15 19.55 11.80 -11.72
N PRO A 16 19.06 13.00 -11.38
CA PRO A 16 17.65 13.19 -10.99
C PRO A 16 16.64 12.68 -12.01
N LEU A 17 16.98 12.69 -13.30
CA LEU A 17 16.10 12.25 -14.39
C LEU A 17 16.38 10.82 -14.87
N ALA A 18 17.33 10.14 -14.27
CA ALA A 18 17.63 8.74 -14.65
C ALA A 18 16.49 7.80 -14.21
N SER A 19 16.23 6.79 -15.01
CA SER A 19 15.32 5.70 -14.62
C SER A 19 15.89 4.94 -13.42
N ARG A 20 15.01 4.46 -12.54
CA ARG A 20 15.36 3.63 -11.39
C ARG A 20 14.92 2.20 -11.66
N PHE A 21 15.87 1.32 -11.81
CA PHE A 21 15.63 -0.12 -11.95
C PHE A 21 15.64 -0.75 -10.57
N VAL A 22 14.59 -1.47 -10.22
CA VAL A 22 14.42 -2.08 -8.91
C VAL A 22 14.48 -3.59 -9.02
N GLY A 23 15.51 -4.18 -8.44
CA GLY A 23 15.61 -5.63 -8.27
C GLY A 23 14.74 -6.08 -7.12
N VAL A 24 13.46 -6.32 -7.36
CA VAL A 24 12.46 -6.58 -6.31
C VAL A 24 12.81 -7.77 -5.43
N ALA A 25 13.43 -8.81 -6.00
CA ALA A 25 13.85 -9.97 -5.23
C ALA A 25 14.89 -9.62 -4.13
N ALA A 26 15.73 -8.63 -4.39
CA ALA A 26 16.78 -8.19 -3.46
C ALA A 26 16.25 -7.25 -2.37
N LEU A 27 15.07 -6.69 -2.51
CA LEU A 27 14.48 -5.85 -1.46
C LEU A 27 14.06 -6.71 -0.27
N PRO A 28 14.29 -6.24 0.97
CA PRO A 28 13.84 -6.96 2.14
C PRO A 28 12.32 -6.91 2.28
N TRP A 29 11.74 -7.97 2.83
CA TRP A 29 10.38 -7.92 3.35
C TRP A 29 10.38 -7.17 4.68
N GLU A 30 9.57 -6.14 4.78
CA GLU A 30 9.40 -5.34 5.99
C GLU A 30 8.10 -5.71 6.69
N LYS A 31 8.20 -6.05 7.97
CA LYS A 31 7.02 -6.31 8.79
C LYS A 31 6.21 -5.04 8.98
N THR A 32 4.90 -5.20 8.93
CA THR A 32 3.96 -4.12 9.23
C THR A 32 3.41 -4.25 10.65
N ARG A 33 2.60 -3.30 11.06
CA ARG A 33 1.85 -3.37 12.33
C ARG A 33 0.74 -4.42 12.32
N HIS A 34 0.38 -4.94 11.16
CA HIS A 34 -0.67 -5.95 10.99
C HIS A 34 -0.05 -7.35 11.00
N PRO A 35 -0.47 -8.26 11.92
CA PRO A 35 0.09 -9.60 11.99
C PRO A 35 -0.03 -10.36 10.66
N GLY A 36 1.05 -11.00 10.23
CA GLY A 36 1.10 -11.76 8.99
C GLY A 36 1.15 -10.93 7.71
N VAL A 37 1.30 -9.62 7.82
CA VAL A 37 1.38 -8.71 6.67
C VAL A 37 2.77 -8.09 6.58
N GLU A 38 3.44 -8.30 5.45
CA GLU A 38 4.76 -7.75 5.13
C GLU A 38 4.72 -7.02 3.80
N THR A 39 5.61 -6.04 3.62
CA THR A 39 5.66 -5.24 2.39
C THR A 39 7.07 -5.09 1.84
N LYS A 40 7.16 -4.84 0.54
CA LYS A 40 8.33 -4.26 -0.13
C LYS A 40 7.88 -2.97 -0.80
N THR A 41 8.47 -1.86 -0.43
CA THR A 41 8.14 -0.57 -1.06
C THR A 41 8.95 -0.41 -2.34
N LEU A 42 8.26 -0.31 -3.48
CA LEU A 42 8.89 -0.15 -4.79
C LEU A 42 9.14 1.32 -5.11
N VAL A 43 8.20 2.18 -4.79
CA VAL A 43 8.36 3.64 -4.88
C VAL A 43 7.50 4.32 -3.84
N ALA A 44 8.05 5.35 -3.23
CA ALA A 44 7.33 6.25 -2.33
C ALA A 44 7.71 7.70 -2.64
N GLU A 45 6.72 8.57 -2.68
CA GLU A 45 6.90 10.01 -2.80
C GLU A 45 6.08 10.73 -1.73
N PRO A 46 6.68 10.99 -0.56
CA PRO A 46 5.95 11.58 0.57
C PRO A 46 5.29 12.93 0.25
N ALA A 47 5.89 13.71 -0.65
CA ALA A 47 5.35 15.02 -1.04
C ALA A 47 4.00 14.95 -1.75
N SER A 48 3.70 13.86 -2.45
CA SER A 48 2.43 13.65 -3.16
C SER A 48 1.55 12.56 -2.53
N GLY A 49 2.13 11.75 -1.63
CA GLY A 49 1.48 10.56 -1.08
C GLY A 49 1.46 9.37 -2.03
N LEU A 50 2.17 9.44 -3.18
CA LEU A 50 2.30 8.31 -4.09
C LEU A 50 3.03 7.15 -3.40
N LEU A 51 2.47 5.96 -3.52
CA LEU A 51 3.02 4.74 -2.93
C LEU A 51 2.73 3.55 -3.84
N THR A 52 3.77 2.79 -4.16
CA THR A 52 3.64 1.49 -4.82
C THR A 52 4.37 0.44 -3.99
N VAL A 53 3.66 -0.61 -3.62
CA VAL A 53 4.18 -1.68 -2.77
C VAL A 53 3.83 -3.06 -3.32
N ILE A 54 4.66 -4.05 -2.99
CA ILE A 54 4.23 -5.44 -3.00
C ILE A 54 3.90 -5.83 -1.57
N THR A 55 2.69 -6.32 -1.36
CA THR A 55 2.20 -6.76 -0.05
C THR A 55 2.08 -8.27 -0.04
N LYS A 56 2.59 -8.89 1.00
CA LYS A 56 2.45 -10.32 1.27
C LYS A 56 1.60 -10.51 2.52
N LEU A 57 0.52 -11.25 2.37
CA LEU A 57 -0.34 -11.67 3.47
C LEU A 57 -0.16 -13.17 3.67
N ALA A 58 0.20 -13.57 4.88
CA ALA A 58 0.20 -14.98 5.28
C ALA A 58 -1.22 -15.57 5.15
N PRO A 59 -1.36 -16.91 5.05
CA PRO A 59 -2.69 -17.53 5.01
C PRO A 59 -3.60 -17.03 6.12
N GLY A 60 -4.76 -16.50 5.77
CA GLY A 60 -5.74 -15.94 6.70
C GLY A 60 -5.38 -14.59 7.32
N ALA A 61 -4.23 -14.02 7.01
CA ALA A 61 -3.87 -12.68 7.51
C ALA A 61 -4.86 -11.63 7.01
N LYS A 62 -5.12 -10.63 7.85
CA LYS A 62 -6.17 -9.64 7.63
C LYS A 62 -5.63 -8.22 7.70
N LEU A 63 -6.08 -7.41 6.76
CA LEU A 63 -6.03 -5.96 6.85
C LEU A 63 -7.36 -5.47 7.42
N PRO A 64 -7.34 -4.83 8.59
CA PRO A 64 -8.58 -4.37 9.22
C PRO A 64 -9.26 -3.27 8.40
N ASP A 65 -10.43 -2.86 8.84
CA ASP A 65 -11.25 -1.85 8.19
C ASP A 65 -10.47 -0.57 7.87
N HIS A 66 -10.48 -0.18 6.60
CA HIS A 66 -9.77 0.99 6.09
C HIS A 66 -10.51 1.63 4.92
N GLU A 67 -10.26 2.92 4.74
CA GLU A 67 -10.80 3.73 3.65
C GLU A 67 -9.70 4.04 2.63
N HIS A 68 -10.04 3.88 1.36
CA HIS A 68 -9.22 4.35 0.24
C HIS A 68 -9.53 5.83 -0.01
N VAL A 69 -8.63 6.71 0.41
CA VAL A 69 -8.83 8.17 0.28
C VAL A 69 -8.86 8.61 -1.17
N MET A 70 -7.99 8.00 -1.97
CA MET A 70 -7.94 8.13 -3.42
C MET A 70 -8.06 6.73 -4.05
N ILE A 71 -8.06 6.65 -5.36
CA ILE A 71 -8.12 5.36 -6.05
C ILE A 71 -6.96 4.45 -5.64
N GLU A 72 -7.25 3.19 -5.39
CA GLU A 72 -6.26 2.12 -5.25
C GLU A 72 -6.36 1.17 -6.43
N GLN A 73 -5.22 0.71 -6.91
CA GLN A 73 -5.12 -0.34 -7.94
C GLN A 73 -4.34 -1.51 -7.36
N THR A 74 -4.87 -2.72 -7.50
CA THR A 74 -4.24 -3.94 -6.98
C THR A 74 -4.25 -5.04 -8.03
N TYR A 75 -3.06 -5.58 -8.31
CA TYR A 75 -2.88 -6.75 -9.16
C TYR A 75 -2.36 -7.91 -8.32
N VAL A 76 -3.10 -9.00 -8.25
CA VAL A 76 -2.72 -10.17 -7.45
C VAL A 76 -1.71 -11.02 -8.24
N LEU A 77 -0.55 -11.25 -7.62
CA LEU A 77 0.56 -12.02 -8.19
C LEU A 77 0.48 -13.50 -7.82
N GLU A 78 0.10 -13.79 -6.57
CA GLU A 78 -0.01 -15.15 -6.02
C GLU A 78 -1.15 -15.23 -5.01
N GLY A 79 -1.78 -16.39 -4.92
CA GLY A 79 -2.84 -16.66 -3.95
C GLY A 79 -4.14 -15.93 -4.25
N THR A 80 -4.86 -15.58 -3.19
CA THR A 80 -6.18 -14.93 -3.30
C THR A 80 -6.36 -13.87 -2.25
N LEU A 81 -6.80 -12.69 -2.68
CA LEU A 81 -7.21 -11.59 -1.82
C LEU A 81 -8.73 -11.54 -1.79
N HIS A 82 -9.30 -11.61 -0.60
CA HIS A 82 -10.74 -11.53 -0.36
C HIS A 82 -11.13 -10.20 0.28
N CYS A 83 -12.33 -9.76 0.00
CA CYS A 83 -13.04 -8.71 0.75
C CYS A 83 -14.54 -9.03 0.77
N GLY A 84 -15.34 -8.21 1.45
CA GLY A 84 -16.79 -8.45 1.54
C GLY A 84 -17.52 -8.41 0.19
N GLU A 85 -16.93 -7.85 -0.85
CA GLU A 85 -17.53 -7.73 -2.18
C GLU A 85 -17.15 -8.90 -3.12
N GLY A 86 -16.06 -9.61 -2.83
CA GLY A 86 -15.60 -10.69 -3.69
C GLY A 86 -14.17 -11.10 -3.46
N ALA A 87 -13.60 -11.81 -4.43
CA ALA A 87 -12.25 -12.35 -4.39
C ALA A 87 -11.49 -12.02 -5.67
N CYS A 88 -10.20 -11.74 -5.51
CA CYS A 88 -9.25 -11.46 -6.57
C CYS A 88 -8.14 -12.51 -6.49
N ARG A 89 -8.00 -13.34 -7.54
CA ARG A 89 -7.01 -14.42 -7.61
C ARG A 89 -5.78 -13.99 -8.37
N ALA A 90 -4.73 -14.80 -8.33
CA ALA A 90 -3.53 -14.57 -9.12
C ALA A 90 -3.87 -14.30 -10.60
N GLY A 91 -3.36 -13.19 -11.15
CA GLY A 91 -3.65 -12.72 -12.50
C GLY A 91 -4.87 -11.80 -12.61
N ASP A 92 -5.65 -11.64 -11.55
CA ASP A 92 -6.77 -10.72 -11.51
C ASP A 92 -6.36 -9.34 -11.01
N PHE A 93 -7.16 -8.35 -11.39
CA PHE A 93 -6.97 -6.95 -11.03
C PHE A 93 -8.25 -6.41 -10.38
N VAL A 94 -8.08 -5.65 -9.33
CA VAL A 94 -9.16 -4.90 -8.70
C VAL A 94 -8.72 -3.45 -8.51
N TRP A 95 -9.62 -2.51 -8.77
CA TRP A 95 -9.42 -1.12 -8.39
C TRP A 95 -10.57 -0.67 -7.51
N ARG A 96 -10.25 0.21 -6.57
CA ARG A 96 -11.19 0.69 -5.57
C ARG A 96 -11.36 2.19 -5.72
N PRO A 97 -12.60 2.67 -5.86
CA PRO A 97 -12.87 4.10 -5.96
C PRO A 97 -12.42 4.86 -4.72
N ALA A 98 -12.08 6.13 -4.89
CA ALA A 98 -11.85 7.03 -3.77
C ALA A 98 -13.09 7.07 -2.85
N GLY A 99 -12.86 6.97 -1.55
CA GLY A 99 -13.91 6.94 -0.52
C GLY A 99 -14.44 5.54 -0.20
N SER A 100 -14.06 4.50 -0.93
CA SER A 100 -14.47 3.13 -0.62
C SER A 100 -13.83 2.65 0.69
N ARG A 101 -14.56 1.84 1.44
CA ARG A 101 -14.14 1.34 2.75
C ARG A 101 -14.41 -0.16 2.86
N HIS A 102 -13.42 -0.91 3.34
CA HIS A 102 -13.55 -2.37 3.48
C HIS A 102 -12.47 -2.97 4.38
N GLU A 103 -12.67 -4.24 4.71
CA GLU A 103 -11.62 -5.15 5.19
C GLU A 103 -11.11 -6.00 4.04
N ALA A 104 -9.90 -6.51 4.15
CA ALA A 104 -9.34 -7.47 3.20
C ALA A 104 -8.60 -8.58 3.95
N TRP A 105 -8.58 -9.79 3.39
CA TRP A 105 -7.87 -10.92 3.98
C TRP A 105 -7.35 -11.88 2.91
N ALA A 106 -6.29 -12.61 3.24
CA ALA A 106 -5.77 -13.64 2.37
C ALA A 106 -6.56 -14.94 2.50
N GLY A 107 -6.66 -15.68 1.40
CA GLY A 107 -7.17 -17.03 1.41
C GLY A 107 -6.22 -18.03 2.08
N ALA A 108 -6.56 -19.33 1.99
CA ALA A 108 -5.78 -20.43 2.59
C ALA A 108 -4.33 -20.52 2.08
N ASP A 109 -4.08 -20.05 0.85
CA ASP A 109 -2.75 -20.04 0.21
C ASP A 109 -1.99 -18.73 0.44
N GLY A 110 -2.52 -17.82 1.25
CA GLY A 110 -1.96 -16.48 1.39
C GLY A 110 -2.24 -15.61 0.16
N CYS A 111 -1.54 -14.48 0.08
CA CYS A 111 -1.66 -13.59 -1.07
C CYS A 111 -0.38 -12.76 -1.21
N ILE A 112 0.07 -12.58 -2.46
CA ILE A 112 1.07 -11.57 -2.82
C ILE A 112 0.45 -10.70 -3.90
N ALA A 113 0.43 -9.40 -3.68
CA ALA A 113 -0.20 -8.43 -4.58
C ALA A 113 0.64 -7.17 -4.74
N LEU A 114 0.63 -6.63 -5.97
CA LEU A 114 1.13 -5.30 -6.27
C LEU A 114 0.00 -4.30 -6.04
N ALA A 115 0.22 -3.30 -5.21
CA ALA A 115 -0.74 -2.24 -4.92
C ALA A 115 -0.16 -0.86 -5.18
N MET A 116 -0.96 0.01 -5.80
CA MET A 116 -0.61 1.39 -6.14
C MET A 116 -1.62 2.35 -5.53
N PHE A 117 -1.12 3.30 -4.74
CA PHE A 117 -1.91 4.30 -4.02
C PHE A 117 -1.51 5.71 -4.44
N GLN A 118 -2.48 6.60 -4.52
CA GLN A 118 -2.22 8.04 -4.69
C GLN A 118 -2.07 8.76 -3.35
N LEU A 119 -2.69 8.23 -2.31
CA LEU A 119 -2.54 8.61 -0.91
C LEU A 119 -2.68 7.38 -0.02
N PRO A 120 -1.98 7.33 1.12
CA PRO A 120 -2.14 6.23 2.07
C PRO A 120 -3.59 6.08 2.55
N ASN A 121 -3.99 4.84 2.82
CA ASN A 121 -5.31 4.52 3.35
C ASN A 121 -5.47 5.02 4.79
N ARG A 122 -6.71 5.26 5.17
CA ARG A 122 -7.11 5.54 6.55
C ARG A 122 -7.51 4.25 7.25
N PHE A 123 -6.82 3.90 8.31
CA PHE A 123 -7.18 2.80 9.20
C PHE A 123 -7.88 3.33 10.43
N PHE A 124 -9.01 2.73 10.79
CA PHE A 124 -9.84 3.17 11.91
C PHE A 124 -9.55 2.31 13.13
N GLU A 125 -8.98 2.91 14.17
CA GLU A 125 -8.67 2.25 15.42
C GLU A 125 -9.79 2.43 16.44
N ALA A 126 -9.79 1.57 17.47
CA ALA A 126 -10.66 1.73 18.60
C ALA A 126 -10.44 3.12 19.26
N GLY A 127 -11.52 3.76 19.69
CA GLY A 127 -11.47 5.11 20.25
C GLY A 127 -11.51 6.24 19.22
N GLY A 128 -11.73 5.92 17.94
CA GLY A 128 -11.92 6.91 16.88
C GLY A 128 -10.64 7.49 16.29
N ARG A 129 -9.47 6.97 16.67
CA ARG A 129 -8.19 7.37 16.08
C ARG A 129 -8.10 6.88 14.66
N VAL A 130 -7.68 7.74 13.74
CA VAL A 130 -7.46 7.41 12.32
C VAL A 130 -5.97 7.51 12.01
N VAL A 131 -5.40 6.41 11.52
CA VAL A 131 -3.96 6.29 11.27
C VAL A 131 -3.69 5.79 9.86
N ASP A 132 -2.46 6.02 9.38
CA ASP A 132 -1.96 5.38 8.17
C ASP A 132 -1.45 3.96 8.45
N PHE A 133 -0.94 3.30 7.42
CA PHE A 133 -0.43 1.93 7.50
C PHE A 133 0.73 1.76 8.50
N LEU A 134 1.47 2.82 8.78
CA LEU A 134 2.58 2.84 9.73
C LEU A 134 2.14 3.24 11.15
N GLY A 135 0.88 3.64 11.33
CA GLY A 135 0.35 4.08 12.61
C GLY A 135 0.51 5.57 12.89
N ASN A 136 0.92 6.36 11.90
CA ASN A 136 0.97 7.82 12.03
C ASN A 136 -0.44 8.40 11.98
N ASP A 137 -0.67 9.47 12.74
CA ASP A 137 -1.92 10.23 12.66
C ASP A 137 -2.16 10.68 11.22
N TRP A 138 -3.27 10.24 10.63
CA TRP A 138 -3.50 10.41 9.20
C TRP A 138 -3.70 11.87 8.82
N GLU A 139 -4.54 12.59 9.55
CA GLU A 139 -4.86 13.97 9.23
C GLU A 139 -3.64 14.87 9.37
N ARG A 140 -2.89 14.70 10.44
CA ARG A 140 -1.67 15.47 10.67
C ARG A 140 -0.60 15.22 9.60
N THR A 141 -0.50 13.98 9.13
CA THR A 141 0.56 13.59 8.18
C THR A 141 0.18 13.89 6.72
N TRP A 142 -1.06 13.65 6.34
CA TRP A 142 -1.51 13.65 4.95
C TRP A 142 -2.64 14.62 4.63
N GLY A 143 -3.32 15.18 5.64
CA GLY A 143 -4.51 16.03 5.46
C GLY A 143 -4.28 17.23 4.55
N GLY A 144 -3.09 17.83 4.59
CA GLY A 144 -2.72 18.95 3.71
C GLY A 144 -2.75 18.59 2.22
N LEU A 145 -2.49 17.34 1.86
CA LEU A 145 -2.49 16.88 0.47
C LEU A 145 -3.90 16.72 -0.10
N THR A 146 -4.90 16.43 0.74
CA THR A 146 -6.29 16.36 0.31
C THR A 146 -6.88 17.74 0.02
N ALA A 147 -6.52 18.74 0.79
CA ALA A 147 -6.97 20.11 0.61
C ALA A 147 -6.50 20.70 -0.73
N SER A 148 -5.27 20.39 -1.16
CA SER A 148 -4.72 20.88 -2.42
C SER A 148 -5.36 20.26 -3.68
N ARG A 149 -5.94 19.06 -3.56
CA ARG A 149 -6.57 18.33 -4.67
C ARG A 149 -8.07 18.66 -4.87
N ARG A 150 -8.67 19.40 -3.94
CA ARG A 150 -10.07 19.85 -4.03
C ARG A 150 -10.24 21.22 -4.72
N ARG A 151 -9.15 21.80 -5.17
CA ARG A 151 -9.12 23.08 -5.91
C ARG A 151 -8.89 22.80 -7.44
#